data_03505b2628b94d2d5f03d33b2ea929e3
#
_entry.id   03505b2628b94d2d5f03d33b2ea929e3
#
_cell.length_a   1.000
_cell.length_b   1.000
_cell.length_c   1.000
_cell.angle_alpha   90.00
_cell.angle_beta   90.00
_cell.angle_gamma   90.00
#
_symmetry.space_group_name_H-M   'P 1'
#
loop_
_entity.id
_entity.type
_entity.pdbx_description
1 polymer ?
#
loop_
_entity_poly.entity_id
_entity_poly.type
_entity_poly.pdbx_seq_one_letter_code
_entity_poly.pdbx_strand_id
1 'polypeptide(L)'
;MKNFILVFGFFLCFTVVADDHKEKEKAMKEKFMNNPNYLMDFKTCKEVKDGVLGLLSLSDSIWKEIELNPENEEKWLEVSVLADMAANYSTIYDVWCKDMINHRLKMRKMSEKKKGKKEKKDD
;
A
#
# COMPACT_ATOMS: atom_id res chain seq x y z
N MET A 1 -1.61 -25.15 46.77
CA MET A 1 -1.23 -23.77 46.46
C MET A 1 0.02 -23.76 45.53
N LYS A 2 -0.03 -24.36 44.35
CA LYS A 2 1.13 -24.41 43.42
C LYS A 2 0.82 -24.04 41.96
N ASN A 3 -0.41 -23.61 41.64
CA ASN A 3 -0.81 -23.35 40.24
C ASN A 3 -1.17 -21.88 39.92
N PHE A 4 -0.78 -20.91 40.79
CA PHE A 4 -1.16 -19.50 40.58
C PHE A 4 -0.05 -18.61 40.00
N ILE A 5 1.14 -19.15 39.75
CA ILE A 5 2.30 -18.37 39.27
C ILE A 5 2.45 -18.41 37.74
N LEU A 6 1.81 -19.36 37.06
CA LEU A 6 1.97 -19.56 35.58
C LEU A 6 1.06 -18.68 34.72
N VAL A 7 0.04 -18.03 35.30
CA VAL A 7 -0.90 -17.17 34.53
C VAL A 7 -0.42 -15.72 34.39
N PHE A 8 0.49 -15.28 35.27
CA PHE A 8 0.97 -13.89 35.25
C PHE A 8 2.09 -13.59 34.26
N GLY A 9 2.76 -14.62 33.77
CA GLY A 9 3.86 -14.47 32.79
C GLY A 9 3.41 -14.23 31.34
N PHE A 10 2.16 -14.56 31.00
CA PHE A 10 1.67 -14.44 29.62
C PHE A 10 1.08 -13.08 29.26
N PHE A 11 0.84 -12.22 30.27
CA PHE A 11 0.22 -10.91 30.06
C PHE A 11 1.21 -9.78 29.77
N LEU A 12 2.51 -10.00 29.99
CA LEU A 12 3.54 -8.96 29.79
C LEU A 12 4.14 -8.91 28.39
N CYS A 13 3.86 -9.89 27.52
CA CYS A 13 4.38 -9.88 26.15
C CYS A 13 3.52 -9.12 25.13
N PHE A 14 2.29 -8.71 25.46
CA PHE A 14 1.39 -8.01 24.53
C PHE A 14 1.58 -6.50 24.45
N THR A 15 2.31 -5.88 25.37
CA THR A 15 2.46 -4.42 25.39
C THR A 15 3.57 -3.86 24.51
N VAL A 16 4.53 -4.67 24.10
CA VAL A 16 5.70 -4.21 23.32
C VAL A 16 5.38 -4.02 21.83
N VAL A 17 4.41 -4.75 21.28
CA VAL A 17 4.07 -4.66 19.84
C VAL A 17 3.21 -3.43 19.51
N ALA A 18 2.46 -2.90 20.47
CA ALA A 18 1.57 -1.76 20.25
C ALA A 18 2.32 -0.41 20.18
N ASP A 19 3.47 -0.28 20.83
CA ASP A 19 4.24 0.97 20.84
C ASP A 19 5.01 1.19 19.53
N ASP A 20 5.57 0.15 18.94
CA ASP A 20 6.32 0.24 17.69
C ASP A 20 5.42 0.69 16.49
N HIS A 21 4.16 0.28 16.48
CA HIS A 21 3.19 0.73 15.49
C HIS A 21 2.80 2.21 15.63
N LYS A 22 2.65 2.70 16.85
CA LYS A 22 2.32 4.11 17.11
C LYS A 22 3.48 5.04 16.78
N GLU A 23 4.70 4.62 17.04
CA GLU A 23 5.90 5.41 16.74
C GLU A 23 6.12 5.51 15.23
N LYS A 24 5.91 4.42 14.48
CA LYS A 24 5.95 4.41 13.01
C LYS A 24 4.86 5.26 12.40
N GLU A 25 3.64 5.21 12.91
CA GLU A 25 2.53 6.04 12.45
C GLU A 25 2.80 7.53 12.70
N LYS A 26 3.33 7.88 13.87
CA LYS A 26 3.71 9.26 14.22
C LYS A 26 4.84 9.79 13.33
N ALA A 27 5.88 8.99 13.12
CA ALA A 27 6.99 9.35 12.24
C ALA A 27 6.53 9.49 10.77
N MET A 28 5.57 8.70 10.33
CA MET A 28 4.97 8.82 9.01
C MET A 28 4.16 10.12 8.89
N LYS A 29 3.31 10.44 9.87
CA LYS A 29 2.54 11.69 9.91
C LYS A 29 3.45 12.92 9.90
N GLU A 30 4.54 12.94 10.67
CA GLU A 30 5.51 14.04 10.67
C GLU A 30 6.16 14.24 9.31
N LYS A 31 6.54 13.18 8.62
CA LYS A 31 7.07 13.27 7.26
C LYS A 31 6.07 13.88 6.27
N PHE A 32 4.79 13.51 6.36
CA PHE A 32 3.75 14.05 5.50
C PHE A 32 3.44 15.52 5.80
N MET A 33 3.36 15.90 7.07
CA MET A 33 2.94 17.24 7.47
C MET A 33 4.04 18.29 7.30
N ASN A 34 5.31 17.90 7.37
CA ASN A 34 6.44 18.84 7.39
C ASN A 34 7.16 18.96 6.03
N ASN A 35 6.80 18.16 5.02
CA ASN A 35 7.42 18.24 3.71
C ASN A 35 6.37 18.30 2.58
N PRO A 36 6.06 19.50 2.07
CA PRO A 36 5.08 19.68 0.98
C PRO A 36 5.50 18.99 -0.34
N ASN A 37 6.76 18.62 -0.47
CA ASN A 37 7.29 17.88 -1.63
C ASN A 37 7.52 16.39 -1.32
N TYR A 38 6.90 15.87 -0.26
CA TYR A 38 7.05 14.46 0.07
C TYR A 38 6.47 13.58 -1.04
N LEU A 39 7.35 12.79 -1.64
CA LEU A 39 6.95 11.76 -2.58
C LEU A 39 6.89 10.43 -1.85
N MET A 40 5.78 9.72 -2.00
CA MET A 40 5.63 8.38 -1.46
C MET A 40 6.74 7.48 -2.02
N ASP A 41 7.33 6.64 -1.18
CA ASP A 41 8.42 5.76 -1.60
C ASP A 41 7.91 4.63 -2.53
N PHE A 42 8.84 4.01 -3.25
CA PHE A 42 8.51 2.97 -4.23
C PHE A 42 7.87 1.74 -3.59
N LYS A 43 8.30 1.36 -2.38
CA LYS A 43 7.78 0.20 -1.67
C LYS A 43 6.31 0.40 -1.33
N THR A 44 5.99 1.53 -0.72
CA THR A 44 4.61 1.88 -0.34
C THR A 44 3.71 1.98 -1.57
N CYS A 45 4.18 2.61 -2.66
CA CYS A 45 3.41 2.66 -3.91
C CYS A 45 3.18 1.28 -4.52
N LYS A 46 4.15 0.38 -4.43
CA LYS A 46 3.97 -1.01 -4.85
C LYS A 46 2.91 -1.71 -4.01
N GLU A 47 2.95 -1.54 -2.69
CA GLU A 47 1.97 -2.14 -1.77
C GLU A 47 0.54 -1.65 -2.06
N VAL A 48 0.36 -0.35 -2.32
CA VAL A 48 -0.94 0.21 -2.73
C VAL A 48 -1.42 -0.43 -4.04
N LYS A 49 -0.56 -0.54 -5.04
CA LYS A 49 -0.88 -1.19 -6.32
C LYS A 49 -1.25 -2.67 -6.14
N ASP A 50 -0.48 -3.39 -5.34
CA ASP A 50 -0.72 -4.82 -5.07
C ASP A 50 -2.03 -5.00 -4.27
N GLY A 51 -2.38 -4.06 -3.39
CA GLY A 51 -3.67 -4.01 -2.71
C GLY A 51 -4.85 -3.86 -3.68
N VAL A 52 -4.76 -2.96 -4.66
CA VAL A 52 -5.78 -2.83 -5.72
C VAL A 52 -5.95 -4.13 -6.48
N LEU A 53 -4.86 -4.77 -6.88
CA LEU A 53 -4.91 -6.06 -7.60
C LEU A 53 -5.56 -7.15 -6.75
N GLY A 54 -5.28 -7.20 -5.45
CA GLY A 54 -5.91 -8.13 -4.51
C GLY A 54 -7.43 -7.93 -4.42
N LEU A 55 -7.87 -6.68 -4.30
CA LEU A 55 -9.30 -6.34 -4.27
C LEU A 55 -10.03 -6.73 -5.56
N LEU A 56 -9.41 -6.47 -6.72
CA LEU A 56 -9.97 -6.84 -8.01
C LEU A 56 -10.04 -8.37 -8.19
N SER A 57 -9.04 -9.10 -7.73
CA SER A 57 -9.03 -10.58 -7.77
C SER A 57 -10.12 -11.17 -6.89
N LEU A 58 -10.32 -10.61 -5.69
CA LEU A 58 -11.40 -11.02 -4.79
C LEU A 58 -12.77 -10.70 -5.39
N SER A 59 -12.92 -9.50 -5.98
CA SER A 59 -14.13 -9.09 -6.68
C SER A 59 -14.49 -10.06 -7.82
N ASP A 60 -13.51 -10.49 -8.62
CA ASP A 60 -13.73 -11.47 -9.71
C ASP A 60 -14.30 -12.81 -9.18
N SER A 61 -13.86 -13.25 -8.00
CA SER A 61 -14.39 -14.45 -7.36
C SER A 61 -15.85 -14.29 -6.97
N ILE A 62 -16.23 -13.13 -6.43
CA ILE A 62 -17.61 -12.84 -6.03
C ILE A 62 -18.52 -12.69 -7.26
N TRP A 63 -18.02 -12.08 -8.33
CA TRP A 63 -18.76 -11.99 -9.59
C TRP A 63 -19.13 -13.36 -10.12
N LYS A 64 -18.26 -14.36 -10.05
CA LYS A 64 -18.58 -15.74 -10.45
C LYS A 64 -19.66 -16.37 -9.58
N GLU A 65 -19.73 -16.03 -8.29
CA GLU A 65 -20.80 -16.48 -7.40
C GLU A 65 -22.14 -15.78 -7.75
N ILE A 66 -22.12 -14.49 -8.08
CA ILE A 66 -23.28 -13.73 -8.52
C ILE A 66 -23.83 -14.29 -9.86
N GLU A 67 -22.96 -14.65 -10.80
CA GLU A 67 -23.37 -15.25 -12.07
C GLU A 67 -24.14 -16.57 -11.86
N LEU A 68 -23.78 -17.34 -10.83
CA LEU A 68 -24.45 -18.60 -10.48
C LEU A 68 -25.77 -18.37 -9.70
N ASN A 69 -25.84 -17.29 -8.92
CA ASN A 69 -27.02 -16.94 -8.11
C ASN A 69 -27.24 -15.43 -8.09
N PRO A 70 -27.84 -14.85 -9.13
CA PRO A 70 -28.05 -13.39 -9.26
C PRO A 70 -28.95 -12.77 -8.19
N GLU A 71 -29.76 -13.58 -7.51
CA GLU A 71 -30.69 -13.13 -6.46
C GLU A 71 -30.00 -12.95 -5.08
N ASN A 72 -28.71 -13.25 -4.98
CA ASN A 72 -27.98 -13.16 -3.72
C ASN A 72 -27.57 -11.71 -3.43
N GLU A 73 -28.43 -10.98 -2.71
CA GLU A 73 -28.23 -9.58 -2.35
C GLU A 73 -26.94 -9.36 -1.50
N GLU A 74 -26.57 -10.33 -0.67
CA GLU A 74 -25.35 -10.23 0.15
C GLU A 74 -24.11 -10.15 -0.75
N LYS A 75 -24.05 -10.95 -1.81
CA LYS A 75 -22.93 -10.91 -2.77
C LYS A 75 -22.87 -9.64 -3.58
N TRP A 76 -23.99 -9.07 -3.92
CA TRP A 76 -24.06 -7.76 -4.56
C TRP A 76 -23.51 -6.66 -3.65
N LEU A 77 -23.86 -6.69 -2.36
CA LEU A 77 -23.32 -5.75 -1.39
C LEU A 77 -21.81 -5.93 -1.21
N GLU A 78 -21.35 -7.18 -1.10
CA GLU A 78 -19.92 -7.50 -0.93
C GLU A 78 -19.09 -6.98 -2.12
N VAL A 79 -19.51 -7.23 -3.36
CA VAL A 79 -18.79 -6.76 -4.55
C VAL A 79 -18.79 -5.23 -4.66
N SER A 80 -19.87 -4.56 -4.24
CA SER A 80 -19.95 -3.11 -4.21
C SER A 80 -18.93 -2.50 -3.25
N VAL A 81 -18.81 -3.05 -2.04
CA VAL A 81 -17.82 -2.59 -1.05
C VAL A 81 -16.40 -2.77 -1.57
N LEU A 82 -16.11 -3.91 -2.22
CA LEU A 82 -14.77 -4.13 -2.81
C LEU A 82 -14.47 -3.16 -3.95
N ALA A 83 -15.47 -2.83 -4.78
CA ALA A 83 -15.31 -1.84 -5.84
C ALA A 83 -15.00 -0.44 -5.27
N ASP A 84 -15.70 -0.01 -4.23
CA ASP A 84 -15.44 1.26 -3.55
C ASP A 84 -14.05 1.30 -2.91
N MET A 85 -13.63 0.20 -2.28
CA MET A 85 -12.28 0.10 -1.74
C MET A 85 -11.22 0.18 -2.84
N ALA A 86 -11.39 -0.53 -3.96
CA ALA A 86 -10.47 -0.48 -5.09
C ALA A 86 -10.38 0.92 -5.69
N ALA A 87 -11.50 1.63 -5.81
CA ALA A 87 -11.55 3.01 -6.29
C ALA A 87 -10.78 3.97 -5.36
N ASN A 88 -10.96 3.83 -4.04
CA ASN A 88 -10.25 4.62 -3.04
C ASN A 88 -8.74 4.39 -3.08
N TYR A 89 -8.29 3.13 -3.14
CA TYR A 89 -6.86 2.81 -3.28
C TYR A 89 -6.28 3.31 -4.61
N SER A 90 -7.04 3.24 -5.69
CA SER A 90 -6.64 3.79 -6.99
C SER A 90 -6.46 5.30 -6.95
N THR A 91 -7.31 6.01 -6.21
CA THR A 91 -7.18 7.45 -5.98
C THR A 91 -5.92 7.78 -5.20
N ILE A 92 -5.62 7.03 -4.13
CA ILE A 92 -4.38 7.19 -3.36
C ILE A 92 -3.17 6.97 -4.27
N TYR A 93 -3.20 5.95 -5.12
CA TYR A 93 -2.13 5.67 -6.07
C TYR A 93 -1.94 6.82 -7.07
N ASP A 94 -3.02 7.35 -7.64
CA ASP A 94 -2.95 8.45 -8.61
C ASP A 94 -2.40 9.73 -7.98
N VAL A 95 -2.86 10.08 -6.79
CA VAL A 95 -2.44 11.32 -6.09
C VAL A 95 -1.00 11.25 -5.60
N TRP A 96 -0.58 10.13 -5.00
CA TRP A 96 0.68 10.06 -4.25
C TRP A 96 1.80 9.32 -4.98
N CYS A 97 1.47 8.33 -5.81
CA CYS A 97 2.46 7.48 -6.46
C CYS A 97 2.82 7.96 -7.87
N LYS A 98 1.90 8.57 -8.58
CA LYS A 98 2.11 9.03 -9.95
C LYS A 98 3.27 10.04 -10.06
N ASP A 99 3.34 10.98 -9.16
CA ASP A 99 4.42 11.97 -9.14
C ASP A 99 5.78 11.35 -8.84
N MET A 100 5.84 10.39 -7.91
CA MET A 100 7.06 9.63 -7.64
C MET A 100 7.52 8.85 -8.89
N ILE A 101 6.60 8.19 -9.58
CA ILE A 101 6.90 7.43 -10.82
C ILE A 101 7.41 8.38 -11.90
N ASN A 102 6.72 9.50 -12.14
CA ASN A 102 7.11 10.49 -13.13
C ASN A 102 8.48 11.09 -12.83
N HIS A 103 8.76 11.37 -11.56
CA HIS A 103 10.08 11.84 -11.12
C HIS A 103 11.18 10.81 -11.44
N ARG A 104 10.98 9.55 -11.12
CA ARG A 104 11.94 8.47 -11.42
C ARG A 104 12.18 8.29 -12.91
N LEU A 105 11.13 8.32 -13.72
CA LEU A 105 11.25 8.25 -15.19
C LEU A 105 12.05 9.42 -15.74
N LYS A 106 11.81 10.64 -15.23
CA LYS A 106 12.59 11.82 -15.61
C LYS A 106 14.07 11.68 -15.26
N MET A 107 14.38 11.21 -14.05
CA MET A 107 15.77 10.99 -13.61
C MET A 107 16.48 9.92 -14.47
N ARG A 108 15.80 8.84 -14.81
CA ARG A 108 16.35 7.77 -15.67
C ARG A 108 16.68 8.32 -17.06
N LYS A 109 15.76 9.04 -17.71
CA LYS A 109 15.98 9.67 -19.02
C LYS A 109 17.18 10.64 -19.01
N MET A 110 17.34 11.39 -17.91
CA MET A 110 18.50 12.29 -17.79
C MET A 110 19.81 11.53 -17.63
N SER A 111 19.83 10.42 -16.91
CA SER A 111 20.99 9.55 -16.75
C SER A 111 21.41 8.91 -18.09
N GLU A 112 20.47 8.40 -18.86
CA GLU A 112 20.70 7.82 -20.19
C GLU A 112 21.29 8.85 -21.17
N LYS A 113 20.76 10.07 -21.17
CA LYS A 113 21.32 11.17 -21.99
C LYS A 113 22.76 11.55 -21.60
N LYS A 114 23.12 11.47 -20.32
CA LYS A 114 24.49 11.73 -19.87
C LYS A 114 25.46 10.64 -20.31
N LYS A 115 25.04 9.37 -20.30
CA LYS A 115 25.85 8.23 -20.77
C LYS A 115 26.14 8.35 -22.28
N GLY A 116 25.12 8.55 -23.10
CA GLY A 116 25.31 8.69 -24.54
C GLY A 116 26.11 9.93 -24.98
N LYS A 117 26.23 10.96 -24.12
CA LYS A 117 27.11 12.10 -24.40
C LYS A 117 28.58 11.81 -24.03
N LYS A 118 28.86 10.90 -23.09
CA LYS A 118 30.21 10.48 -22.77
C LYS A 118 30.79 9.60 -23.86
N GLU A 119 30.03 8.60 -24.31
CA GLU A 119 30.45 7.70 -25.40
C GLU A 119 30.80 8.41 -26.72
N LYS A 120 30.12 9.52 -27.03
CA LYS A 120 30.41 10.35 -28.23
C LYS A 120 31.61 11.30 -28.09
N LYS A 121 32.23 11.38 -26.91
CA LYS A 121 33.33 12.30 -26.66
C LYS A 121 34.69 11.57 -26.60
N ASP A 122 34.64 10.26 -26.51
CA ASP A 122 35.81 9.37 -26.40
C ASP A 122 36.14 8.68 -27.77
N ASP A 123 35.36 8.99 -28.83
CA ASP A 123 35.64 8.70 -30.26
C ASP A 123 36.15 9.98 -30.96
#